data_8365c5bbc83724b892ba52f82e2661fa
#
_entry.id   8365c5bbc83724b892ba52f82e2661fa
#
_cell.length_a   1.000
_cell.length_b   1.000
_cell.length_c   1.000
_cell.angle_alpha   90.00
_cell.angle_beta   90.00
_cell.angle_gamma   90.00
#
_symmetry.space_group_name_H-M   'P 1'
#
loop_
_entity.id
_entity.type
_entity.pdbx_description
1 polymer ?
#
loop_
_entity_poly.entity_id
_entity_poly.type
_entity_poly.pdbx_seq_one_letter_code
_entity_poly.pdbx_strand_id
1 'polypeptide(L)'
;MRVLVLAVMAIVLSGTAARAADPRYPDWPCTQAKVPEISLAAVWAGPPLDEVQSKWKDHAKISALVAKLSARKTPLDEAEKLVKEFLAASASDKTANAKLLFAGLFDTLNAQRSQVINGLERVSRKQREAADKIREETLALQALQGVTPRDDAKIEALSNELIWKTRIFEDRHKVVRFVCEVPTTIDQRLFALGRVIQQEME
;
A
#
# COMPACT_ATOMS: atom_id res chain seq x y z
N MET A 1 21.10 65.76 -11.59
CA MET A 1 21.57 64.44 -11.19
C MET A 1 20.32 63.54 -10.98
N ARG A 2 19.97 62.70 -11.95
CA ARG A 2 18.86 61.73 -11.83
C ARG A 2 19.47 60.36 -11.54
N VAL A 3 19.21 59.85 -10.34
CA VAL A 3 19.64 58.49 -9.93
C VAL A 3 18.57 57.51 -10.38
N LEU A 4 18.92 56.66 -11.33
CA LEU A 4 18.09 55.52 -11.82
C LEU A 4 18.26 54.36 -10.83
N VAL A 5 17.23 54.04 -10.05
CA VAL A 5 17.17 52.82 -9.21
C VAL A 5 16.62 51.69 -10.05
N LEU A 6 17.50 50.78 -10.49
CA LEU A 6 17.14 49.50 -11.10
C LEU A 6 16.77 48.50 -10.00
N ALA A 7 15.46 48.29 -9.81
CA ALA A 7 14.97 47.18 -8.97
C ALA A 7 15.05 45.88 -9.74
N VAL A 8 16.02 45.03 -9.39
CA VAL A 8 16.14 43.67 -9.91
C VAL A 8 15.15 42.80 -9.14
N MET A 9 14.04 42.48 -9.81
CA MET A 9 13.01 41.55 -9.28
C MET A 9 13.49 40.12 -9.51
N ALA A 10 14.08 39.50 -8.49
CA ALA A 10 14.44 38.08 -8.48
C ALA A 10 13.18 37.24 -8.39
N ILE A 11 12.73 36.69 -9.52
CA ILE A 11 11.66 35.67 -9.58
C ILE A 11 12.24 34.36 -9.05
N VAL A 12 11.93 34.04 -7.81
CA VAL A 12 12.20 32.70 -7.25
C VAL A 12 11.20 31.74 -7.89
N LEU A 13 11.62 31.02 -8.91
CA LEU A 13 10.90 29.87 -9.43
C LEU A 13 10.95 28.77 -8.35
N SER A 14 9.94 28.73 -7.50
CA SER A 14 9.68 27.59 -6.63
C SER A 14 9.23 26.43 -7.50
N GLY A 15 10.19 25.69 -8.05
CA GLY A 15 9.93 24.45 -8.78
C GLY A 15 9.31 23.46 -7.80
N THR A 16 7.99 23.26 -7.89
CA THR A 16 7.35 22.07 -7.32
C THR A 16 7.99 20.87 -8.01
N ALA A 17 8.86 20.15 -7.30
CA ALA A 17 9.41 18.90 -7.79
C ALA A 17 8.23 17.94 -8.01
N ALA A 18 7.77 17.86 -9.26
CA ALA A 18 6.86 16.81 -9.68
C ALA A 18 7.60 15.49 -9.40
N ARG A 19 7.13 14.71 -8.42
CA ARG A 19 7.68 13.38 -8.17
C ARG A 19 7.37 12.54 -9.40
N ALA A 20 8.38 12.39 -10.26
CA ALA A 20 8.30 11.46 -11.37
C ALA A 20 8.09 10.05 -10.82
N ALA A 21 7.20 9.29 -11.45
CA ALA A 21 7.03 7.88 -11.11
C ALA A 21 8.38 7.16 -11.21
N ASP A 22 8.68 6.28 -10.25
CA ASP A 22 9.93 5.51 -10.26
C ASP A 22 9.94 4.58 -11.49
N PRO A 23 10.87 4.75 -12.43
CA PRO A 23 10.90 3.96 -13.66
C PRO A 23 11.11 2.46 -13.42
N ARG A 24 11.62 2.07 -12.24
CA ARG A 24 11.75 0.67 -11.83
C ARG A 24 10.38 0.03 -11.54
N TYR A 25 9.37 0.83 -11.22
CA TYR A 25 8.05 0.38 -10.84
C TYR A 25 6.95 1.14 -11.59
N PRO A 26 6.85 1.00 -12.91
CA PRO A 26 5.96 1.78 -13.75
C PRO A 26 4.48 1.55 -13.44
N ASP A 27 4.17 0.45 -12.78
CA ASP A 27 2.81 0.06 -12.39
C ASP A 27 2.43 0.52 -10.99
N TRP A 28 3.36 1.11 -10.24
CA TRP A 28 3.09 1.55 -8.88
C TRP A 28 2.22 2.81 -8.85
N PRO A 29 0.98 2.75 -8.30
CA PRO A 29 0.03 3.86 -8.39
C PRO A 29 0.11 4.86 -7.24
N CYS A 30 0.91 4.56 -6.19
CA CYS A 30 0.90 5.34 -4.96
C CYS A 30 1.96 6.45 -4.99
N THR A 31 1.71 7.52 -4.23
CA THR A 31 2.63 8.67 -4.13
C THR A 31 3.89 8.35 -3.31
N GLN A 32 3.78 7.46 -2.31
CA GLN A 32 4.94 6.98 -1.57
C GLN A 32 5.78 6.04 -2.43
N ALA A 33 7.10 6.05 -2.21
CA ALA A 33 8.00 5.13 -2.89
C ALA A 33 7.63 3.66 -2.63
N LYS A 34 7.69 2.83 -3.67
CA LYS A 34 7.51 1.39 -3.50
C LYS A 34 8.69 0.80 -2.75
N VAL A 35 8.41 0.15 -1.63
CA VAL A 35 9.34 -0.72 -0.91
C VAL A 35 8.87 -2.15 -1.11
N PRO A 36 9.51 -2.96 -1.96
CA PRO A 36 9.02 -4.30 -2.31
C PRO A 36 8.91 -5.23 -1.10
N GLU A 37 9.91 -5.23 -0.22
CA GLU A 37 10.02 -6.12 0.94
C GLU A 37 10.47 -5.33 2.18
N ILE A 38 9.99 -5.76 3.35
CA ILE A 38 10.46 -5.25 4.62
C ILE A 38 11.73 -6.01 4.98
N SER A 39 12.81 -5.29 5.26
CA SER A 39 14.02 -5.91 5.82
C SER A 39 13.76 -6.33 7.27
N LEU A 40 14.14 -7.56 7.61
CA LEU A 40 14.07 -8.05 8.99
C LEU A 40 14.83 -7.13 9.96
N ALA A 41 16.01 -6.66 9.56
CA ALA A 41 16.83 -5.76 10.36
C ALA A 41 16.19 -4.39 10.62
N ALA A 42 15.21 -3.97 9.80
CA ALA A 42 14.49 -2.71 10.02
C ALA A 42 13.42 -2.81 11.11
N VAL A 43 12.97 -4.02 11.43
CA VAL A 43 11.84 -4.25 12.34
C VAL A 43 12.18 -5.14 13.54
N TRP A 44 13.40 -5.72 13.56
CA TRP A 44 13.86 -6.62 14.61
C TRP A 44 15.31 -6.35 14.99
N ALA A 45 15.55 -5.99 16.24
CA ALA A 45 16.87 -5.82 16.84
C ALA A 45 17.21 -6.90 17.90
N GLY A 46 16.30 -7.87 18.07
CA GLY A 46 16.47 -8.98 19.02
C GLY A 46 17.42 -10.09 18.49
N PRO A 47 17.48 -11.23 19.20
CA PRO A 47 18.33 -12.34 18.81
C PRO A 47 18.00 -12.90 17.41
N PRO A 48 18.96 -13.56 16.72
CA PRO A 48 18.74 -14.15 15.40
C PRO A 48 17.53 -15.09 15.34
N LEU A 49 16.81 -15.06 14.21
CA LEU A 49 15.57 -15.81 13.98
C LEU A 49 15.74 -17.03 13.05
N ASP A 50 16.95 -17.22 12.49
CA ASP A 50 17.20 -18.22 11.44
C ASP A 50 16.72 -19.63 11.81
N GLU A 51 16.87 -20.02 13.08
CA GLU A 51 16.47 -21.33 13.56
C GLU A 51 14.97 -21.52 13.76
N VAL A 52 14.20 -20.43 13.83
CA VAL A 52 12.77 -20.45 14.19
C VAL A 52 11.85 -19.98 13.07
N GLN A 53 12.40 -19.43 11.97
CA GLN A 53 11.66 -18.75 10.92
C GLN A 53 10.54 -19.60 10.30
N SER A 54 10.68 -20.92 10.19
CA SER A 54 9.62 -21.80 9.68
C SER A 54 8.89 -22.59 10.78
N LYS A 55 9.45 -22.68 11.99
CA LYS A 55 8.95 -23.56 13.06
C LYS A 55 7.74 -23.01 13.82
N TRP A 56 7.47 -21.71 13.75
CA TRP A 56 6.34 -21.11 14.48
C TRP A 56 4.98 -21.75 14.16
N LYS A 57 4.83 -22.32 12.95
CA LYS A 57 3.61 -23.00 12.50
C LYS A 57 3.33 -24.28 13.24
N ASP A 58 4.37 -24.94 13.75
CA ASP A 58 4.28 -26.20 14.50
C ASP A 58 3.78 -25.96 15.94
N HIS A 59 3.76 -24.70 16.38
CA HIS A 59 3.28 -24.29 17.70
C HIS A 59 1.86 -23.74 17.63
N ALA A 60 0.84 -24.57 17.86
CA ALA A 60 -0.57 -24.21 17.70
C ALA A 60 -0.99 -22.92 18.44
N LYS A 61 -0.52 -22.72 19.68
CA LYS A 61 -0.81 -21.49 20.45
C LYS A 61 -0.21 -20.23 19.80
N ILE A 62 1.04 -20.32 19.33
CA ILE A 62 1.73 -19.21 18.65
C ILE A 62 1.04 -18.93 17.31
N SER A 63 0.75 -19.96 16.53
CA SER A 63 0.06 -19.83 15.25
C SER A 63 -1.30 -19.15 15.38
N ALA A 64 -2.10 -19.55 16.38
CA ALA A 64 -3.38 -18.91 16.68
C ALA A 64 -3.20 -17.43 17.10
N LEU A 65 -2.18 -17.15 17.92
CA LEU A 65 -1.89 -15.78 18.36
C LEU A 65 -1.42 -14.92 17.17
N VAL A 66 -0.52 -15.41 16.33
CA VAL A 66 -0.08 -14.72 15.09
C VAL A 66 -1.28 -14.38 14.22
N ALA A 67 -2.20 -15.32 14.00
CA ALA A 67 -3.41 -15.06 13.22
C ALA A 67 -4.28 -13.95 13.83
N LYS A 68 -4.44 -13.91 15.16
CA LYS A 68 -5.17 -12.87 15.86
C LYS A 68 -4.46 -11.52 15.79
N LEU A 69 -3.15 -11.48 16.04
CA LEU A 69 -2.34 -10.27 16.03
C LEU A 69 -2.19 -9.66 14.63
N SER A 70 -2.16 -10.49 13.59
CA SER A 70 -2.06 -10.03 12.19
C SER A 70 -3.39 -9.55 11.63
N ALA A 71 -4.51 -9.84 12.28
CA ALA A 71 -5.83 -9.48 11.79
C ALA A 71 -6.08 -7.97 11.93
N ARG A 72 -6.46 -7.30 10.84
CA ARG A 72 -6.79 -5.86 10.81
C ARG A 72 -7.91 -5.47 11.78
N LYS A 73 -8.83 -6.40 12.08
CA LYS A 73 -9.93 -6.19 13.03
C LYS A 73 -9.50 -6.13 14.49
N THR A 74 -8.30 -6.62 14.82
CA THR A 74 -7.78 -6.54 16.19
C THR A 74 -7.09 -5.18 16.35
N PRO A 75 -7.57 -4.28 17.22
CA PRO A 75 -6.92 -3.00 17.50
C PRO A 75 -5.47 -3.20 17.95
N LEU A 76 -4.61 -2.22 17.70
CA LEU A 76 -3.18 -2.35 18.00
C LEU A 76 -2.92 -2.47 19.51
N ASP A 77 -3.62 -1.69 20.32
CA ASP A 77 -3.56 -1.72 21.79
C ASP A 77 -3.99 -3.08 22.36
N GLU A 78 -5.06 -3.68 21.81
CA GLU A 78 -5.45 -5.05 22.17
C GLU A 78 -4.35 -6.06 21.77
N ALA A 79 -3.76 -5.90 20.57
CA ALA A 79 -2.71 -6.77 20.09
C ALA A 79 -1.47 -6.69 21.00
N GLU A 80 -1.04 -5.49 21.39
CA GLU A 80 0.08 -5.28 22.29
C GLU A 80 -0.17 -5.91 23.67
N LYS A 81 -1.38 -5.78 24.20
CA LYS A 81 -1.77 -6.42 25.46
C LYS A 81 -1.68 -7.94 25.37
N LEU A 82 -2.17 -8.55 24.29
CA LEU A 82 -2.09 -10.00 24.06
C LEU A 82 -0.65 -10.49 23.97
N VAL A 83 0.26 -9.73 23.36
CA VAL A 83 1.70 -10.07 23.35
C VAL A 83 2.26 -10.11 24.76
N LYS A 84 1.99 -9.07 25.59
CA LYS A 84 2.47 -9.00 26.98
C LYS A 84 1.94 -10.16 27.82
N GLU A 85 0.64 -10.44 27.75
CA GLU A 85 0.02 -11.55 28.47
C GLU A 85 0.60 -12.90 28.08
N PHE A 86 0.83 -13.14 26.78
CA PHE A 86 1.42 -14.37 26.26
C PHE A 86 2.86 -14.56 26.75
N LEU A 87 3.68 -13.52 26.67
CA LEU A 87 5.10 -13.62 27.08
C LEU A 87 5.25 -13.67 28.60
N ALA A 88 4.41 -13.02 29.37
CA ALA A 88 4.37 -13.15 30.83
C ALA A 88 4.02 -14.58 31.26
N ALA A 89 3.11 -15.25 30.54
CA ALA A 89 2.74 -16.64 30.81
C ALA A 89 3.77 -17.66 30.34
N SER A 90 4.80 -17.24 29.58
CA SER A 90 5.80 -18.14 28.96
C SER A 90 6.96 -18.55 29.91
N ALA A 91 7.08 -17.92 31.06
CA ALA A 91 8.08 -18.23 32.10
C ALA A 91 9.50 -18.50 31.55
N SER A 92 10.03 -19.74 31.70
CA SER A 92 11.38 -20.12 31.25
C SER A 92 11.60 -20.10 29.75
N ASP A 93 10.54 -20.17 28.96
CA ASP A 93 10.60 -20.25 27.50
C ASP A 93 10.32 -18.88 26.82
N LYS A 94 10.33 -17.81 27.60
CA LYS A 94 9.95 -16.48 27.17
C LYS A 94 10.70 -16.03 25.90
N THR A 95 12.02 -16.12 25.89
CA THR A 95 12.85 -15.74 24.73
C THR A 95 12.59 -16.63 23.50
N ALA A 96 12.44 -17.93 23.68
CA ALA A 96 12.15 -18.85 22.57
C ALA A 96 10.77 -18.56 21.98
N ASN A 97 9.75 -18.37 22.83
CA ASN A 97 8.40 -18.02 22.42
C ASN A 97 8.30 -16.63 21.76
N ALA A 98 9.06 -15.65 22.24
CA ALA A 98 9.15 -14.32 21.63
C ALA A 98 9.73 -14.38 20.20
N LYS A 99 10.82 -15.14 20.01
CA LYS A 99 11.42 -15.37 18.68
C LYS A 99 10.43 -16.03 17.72
N LEU A 100 9.76 -17.10 18.15
CA LEU A 100 8.75 -17.80 17.36
C LEU A 100 7.57 -16.90 17.01
N LEU A 101 7.08 -16.13 17.98
CA LEU A 101 5.96 -15.19 17.77
C LEU A 101 6.32 -14.10 16.76
N PHE A 102 7.51 -13.49 16.91
CA PHE A 102 7.92 -12.47 15.97
C PHE A 102 8.19 -13.02 14.56
N ALA A 103 8.83 -14.18 14.44
CA ALA A 103 9.02 -14.85 13.15
C ALA A 103 7.67 -15.08 12.44
N GLY A 104 6.65 -15.55 13.17
CA GLY A 104 5.32 -15.76 12.63
C GLY A 104 4.63 -14.45 12.19
N LEU A 105 4.78 -13.39 12.98
CA LEU A 105 4.25 -12.06 12.63
C LEU A 105 4.94 -11.50 11.39
N PHE A 106 6.26 -11.60 11.32
CA PHE A 106 7.04 -11.13 10.17
C PHE A 106 6.61 -11.85 8.89
N ASP A 107 6.58 -13.17 8.89
CA ASP A 107 6.15 -13.97 7.73
C ASP A 107 4.73 -13.61 7.29
N THR A 108 3.81 -13.54 8.24
CA THR A 108 2.39 -13.33 7.94
C THR A 108 2.13 -11.93 7.42
N LEU A 109 2.63 -10.90 8.11
CA LEU A 109 2.40 -9.51 7.75
C LEU A 109 3.16 -9.13 6.46
N ASN A 110 4.38 -9.63 6.26
CA ASN A 110 5.12 -9.40 5.03
C ASN A 110 4.43 -10.06 3.81
N ALA A 111 3.89 -11.27 3.98
CA ALA A 111 3.09 -11.91 2.93
C ALA A 111 1.81 -11.13 2.61
N GLN A 112 1.06 -10.66 3.62
CA GLN A 112 -0.12 -9.81 3.42
C GLN A 112 0.23 -8.52 2.69
N ARG A 113 1.33 -7.88 3.09
CA ARG A 113 1.84 -6.66 2.46
C ARG A 113 2.17 -6.89 0.98
N SER A 114 2.89 -7.95 0.67
CA SER A 114 3.24 -8.31 -0.71
C SER A 114 2.00 -8.57 -1.57
N GLN A 115 0.97 -9.20 -1.01
CA GLN A 115 -0.32 -9.40 -1.70
C GLN A 115 -0.99 -8.07 -2.04
N VAL A 116 -0.98 -7.10 -1.11
CA VAL A 116 -1.54 -5.76 -1.34
C VAL A 116 -0.76 -5.02 -2.44
N ILE A 117 0.58 -5.02 -2.38
CA ILE A 117 1.44 -4.38 -3.38
C ILE A 117 1.18 -4.96 -4.77
N ASN A 118 1.19 -6.28 -4.90
CA ASN A 118 0.91 -6.95 -6.16
C ASN A 118 -0.53 -6.68 -6.66
N GLY A 119 -1.47 -6.55 -5.74
CA GLY A 119 -2.85 -6.15 -6.03
C GLY A 119 -2.94 -4.75 -6.60
N LEU A 120 -2.27 -3.78 -5.99
CA LEU A 120 -2.20 -2.39 -6.44
C LEU A 120 -1.63 -2.26 -7.85
N GLU A 121 -0.51 -2.94 -8.15
CA GLU A 121 0.09 -2.91 -9.49
C GLU A 121 -0.84 -3.54 -10.54
N ARG A 122 -1.49 -4.65 -10.20
CA ARG A 122 -2.46 -5.28 -11.10
C ARG A 122 -3.65 -4.37 -11.40
N VAL A 123 -4.17 -3.69 -10.37
CA VAL A 123 -5.27 -2.73 -10.54
C VAL A 123 -4.82 -1.52 -11.34
N SER A 124 -3.61 -1.02 -11.10
CA SER A 124 -3.03 0.11 -11.85
C SER A 124 -2.92 -0.19 -13.35
N ARG A 125 -2.44 -1.38 -13.73
CA ARG A 125 -2.44 -1.79 -15.15
C ARG A 125 -3.83 -1.79 -15.76
N LYS A 126 -4.82 -2.38 -15.06
CA LYS A 126 -6.21 -2.39 -15.53
C LYS A 126 -6.81 -0.99 -15.63
N GLN A 127 -6.41 -0.07 -14.76
CA GLN A 127 -6.85 1.33 -14.84
C GLN A 127 -6.26 2.03 -16.07
N ARG A 128 -5.01 1.79 -16.43
CA ARG A 128 -4.44 2.33 -17.69
C ARG A 128 -5.17 1.78 -18.92
N GLU A 129 -5.39 0.46 -18.98
CA GLU A 129 -6.16 -0.17 -20.06
C GLU A 129 -7.58 0.44 -20.17
N ALA A 130 -8.24 0.70 -19.05
CA ALA A 130 -9.56 1.33 -19.04
C ALA A 130 -9.50 2.79 -19.53
N ALA A 131 -8.47 3.56 -19.14
CA ALA A 131 -8.27 4.92 -19.61
C ALA A 131 -8.04 4.98 -21.12
N ASP A 132 -7.26 4.05 -21.67
CA ASP A 132 -7.00 3.96 -23.11
C ASP A 132 -8.28 3.65 -23.88
N LYS A 133 -9.10 2.69 -23.41
CA LYS A 133 -10.42 2.38 -24.00
C LYS A 133 -11.38 3.55 -23.96
N ILE A 134 -11.47 4.26 -22.83
CA ILE A 134 -12.32 5.47 -22.73
C ILE A 134 -11.86 6.52 -23.73
N ARG A 135 -10.54 6.69 -23.93
CA ARG A 135 -9.99 7.62 -24.93
C ARG A 135 -10.37 7.23 -26.36
N GLU A 136 -10.19 5.95 -26.72
CA GLU A 136 -10.54 5.41 -28.04
C GLU A 136 -12.03 5.59 -28.33
N GLU A 137 -12.90 5.25 -27.39
CA GLU A 137 -14.34 5.37 -27.53
C GLU A 137 -14.80 6.84 -27.59
N THR A 138 -14.11 7.73 -26.87
CA THR A 138 -14.35 9.19 -26.94
C THR A 138 -14.05 9.72 -28.35
N LEU A 139 -12.94 9.31 -28.95
CA LEU A 139 -12.59 9.67 -30.32
C LEU A 139 -13.59 9.08 -31.32
N ALA A 140 -14.04 7.85 -31.12
CA ALA A 140 -15.07 7.24 -31.96
C ALA A 140 -16.41 7.97 -31.88
N LEU A 141 -16.82 8.40 -30.68
CA LEU A 141 -18.02 9.23 -30.48
C LEU A 141 -17.92 10.57 -31.22
N GLN A 142 -16.77 11.25 -31.10
CA GLN A 142 -16.53 12.49 -31.83
C GLN A 142 -16.61 12.32 -33.34
N ALA A 143 -16.03 11.22 -33.86
CA ALA A 143 -16.12 10.88 -35.29
C ALA A 143 -17.57 10.68 -35.75
N LEU A 144 -18.38 9.94 -34.98
CA LEU A 144 -19.80 9.70 -35.28
C LEU A 144 -20.62 11.01 -35.27
N GLN A 145 -20.29 11.94 -34.40
CA GLN A 145 -20.98 13.27 -34.34
C GLN A 145 -20.71 14.13 -35.55
N GLY A 146 -19.58 13.89 -36.25
CA GLY A 146 -19.19 14.65 -37.46
C GLY A 146 -19.71 14.08 -38.79
N VAL A 147 -20.38 12.92 -38.81
CA VAL A 147 -20.86 12.27 -40.04
C VAL A 147 -22.26 12.69 -40.42
N THR A 148 -22.53 12.77 -41.73
CA THR A 148 -23.88 13.03 -42.30
C THR A 148 -24.24 11.91 -43.28
N PRO A 149 -25.40 11.22 -43.15
CA PRO A 149 -26.46 11.45 -42.16
C PRO A 149 -26.03 11.05 -40.74
N ARG A 150 -26.54 11.75 -39.74
CA ARG A 150 -26.21 11.51 -38.34
C ARG A 150 -27.08 10.38 -37.77
N ASP A 151 -26.42 9.48 -37.05
CA ASP A 151 -27.08 8.36 -36.33
C ASP A 151 -27.20 8.74 -34.84
N ASP A 152 -28.27 9.45 -34.48
CA ASP A 152 -28.49 9.99 -33.14
C ASP A 152 -28.67 8.85 -32.11
N ALA A 153 -29.30 7.72 -32.49
CA ALA A 153 -29.49 6.57 -31.59
C ALA A 153 -28.14 5.93 -31.19
N LYS A 154 -27.24 5.77 -32.16
CA LYS A 154 -25.90 5.25 -31.91
C LYS A 154 -25.03 6.22 -31.08
N ILE A 155 -25.13 7.51 -31.34
CA ILE A 155 -24.44 8.55 -30.58
C ILE A 155 -24.90 8.54 -29.12
N GLU A 156 -26.21 8.48 -28.87
CA GLU A 156 -26.77 8.42 -27.53
C GLU A 156 -26.32 7.15 -26.77
N ALA A 157 -26.41 5.99 -27.42
CA ALA A 157 -25.98 4.73 -26.82
C ALA A 157 -24.52 4.75 -26.40
N LEU A 158 -23.60 5.19 -27.29
CA LEU A 158 -22.17 5.27 -27.00
C LEU A 158 -21.86 6.34 -25.94
N SER A 159 -22.56 7.46 -25.95
CA SER A 159 -22.43 8.52 -24.95
C SER A 159 -22.78 8.01 -23.54
N ASN A 160 -23.91 7.32 -23.42
CA ASN A 160 -24.35 6.71 -22.16
C ASN A 160 -23.35 5.65 -21.64
N GLU A 161 -22.83 4.83 -22.53
CA GLU A 161 -21.80 3.85 -22.21
C GLU A 161 -20.52 4.50 -21.68
N LEU A 162 -20.04 5.56 -22.34
CA LEU A 162 -18.85 6.33 -21.92
C LEU A 162 -19.03 6.99 -20.54
N ILE A 163 -20.19 7.59 -20.28
CA ILE A 163 -20.50 8.16 -18.98
C ILE A 163 -20.37 7.10 -17.89
N TRP A 164 -20.92 5.92 -18.12
CA TRP A 164 -20.89 4.81 -17.17
C TRP A 164 -19.46 4.27 -16.94
N LYS A 165 -18.70 4.07 -18.01
CA LYS A 165 -17.30 3.63 -17.94
C LYS A 165 -16.41 4.64 -17.20
N THR A 166 -16.59 5.92 -17.49
CA THR A 166 -15.84 7.01 -16.84
C THR A 166 -16.13 7.04 -15.33
N ARG A 167 -17.40 6.91 -14.94
CA ARG A 167 -17.78 6.87 -13.52
C ARG A 167 -17.13 5.69 -12.79
N ILE A 168 -17.18 4.48 -13.38
CA ILE A 168 -16.52 3.30 -12.80
C ILE A 168 -15.02 3.50 -12.70
N PHE A 169 -14.39 4.10 -13.70
CA PHE A 169 -12.96 4.42 -13.70
C PHE A 169 -12.60 5.35 -12.54
N GLU A 170 -13.34 6.43 -12.37
CA GLU A 170 -13.13 7.42 -11.29
C GLU A 170 -13.31 6.81 -9.90
N ASP A 171 -14.35 6.01 -9.70
CA ASP A 171 -14.62 5.37 -8.42
C ASP A 171 -13.53 4.36 -8.05
N ARG A 172 -13.02 3.59 -9.02
CA ARG A 172 -11.87 2.71 -8.80
C ARG A 172 -10.60 3.49 -8.45
N HIS A 173 -10.38 4.64 -9.11
CA HIS A 173 -9.24 5.50 -8.82
C HIS A 173 -9.26 6.00 -7.36
N LYS A 174 -10.43 6.40 -6.85
CA LYS A 174 -10.61 6.79 -5.44
C LYS A 174 -10.25 5.64 -4.49
N VAL A 175 -10.74 4.41 -4.77
CA VAL A 175 -10.44 3.23 -3.95
C VAL A 175 -8.95 2.91 -3.90
N VAL A 176 -8.23 3.01 -5.02
CA VAL A 176 -6.77 2.78 -5.08
C VAL A 176 -6.03 3.69 -4.10
N ARG A 177 -6.41 4.96 -3.99
CA ARG A 177 -5.78 5.90 -3.06
C ARG A 177 -5.86 5.45 -1.61
N PHE A 178 -7.00 4.90 -1.17
CA PHE A 178 -7.14 4.35 0.18
C PHE A 178 -6.31 3.08 0.37
N VAL A 179 -6.26 2.22 -0.64
CA VAL A 179 -5.48 0.97 -0.56
C VAL A 179 -3.98 1.26 -0.52
N CYS A 180 -3.51 2.39 -1.06
CA CYS A 180 -2.11 2.82 -0.99
C CYS A 180 -1.58 2.98 0.45
N GLU A 181 -2.44 3.26 1.43
CA GLU A 181 -2.05 3.39 2.84
C GLU A 181 -1.87 2.02 3.54
N VAL A 182 -2.41 0.95 2.96
CA VAL A 182 -2.43 -0.37 3.62
C VAL A 182 -1.04 -0.95 3.84
N PRO A 183 -0.07 -0.90 2.89
CA PRO A 183 1.30 -1.35 3.14
C PRO A 183 1.94 -0.65 4.33
N THR A 184 1.81 0.67 4.42
CA THR A 184 2.36 1.47 5.54
C THR A 184 1.71 1.08 6.88
N THR A 185 0.39 0.85 6.89
CA THR A 185 -0.32 0.40 8.10
C THR A 185 0.19 -0.98 8.57
N ILE A 186 0.48 -1.88 7.64
CA ILE A 186 1.07 -3.20 7.94
C ILE A 186 2.48 -3.03 8.52
N ASP A 187 3.31 -2.18 7.90
CA ASP A 187 4.67 -1.89 8.36
C ASP A 187 4.67 -1.34 9.79
N GLN A 188 3.81 -0.37 10.07
CA GLN A 188 3.64 0.24 11.40
C GLN A 188 3.21 -0.80 12.45
N ARG A 189 2.27 -1.68 12.08
CA ARG A 189 1.80 -2.75 12.97
C ARG A 189 2.93 -3.74 13.30
N LEU A 190 3.66 -4.18 12.28
CA LEU A 190 4.79 -5.09 12.47
C LEU A 190 5.86 -4.48 13.37
N PHE A 191 6.22 -3.22 13.12
CA PHE A 191 7.19 -2.48 13.92
C PHE A 191 6.75 -2.33 15.38
N ALA A 192 5.49 -1.94 15.61
CA ALA A 192 4.96 -1.76 16.96
C ALA A 192 4.96 -3.06 17.75
N LEU A 193 4.45 -4.15 17.16
CA LEU A 193 4.43 -5.46 17.81
C LEU A 193 5.85 -6.02 18.02
N GLY A 194 6.75 -5.84 17.05
CA GLY A 194 8.15 -6.22 17.19
C GLY A 194 8.83 -5.53 18.36
N ARG A 195 8.58 -4.22 18.53
CA ARG A 195 9.12 -3.46 19.65
C ARG A 195 8.58 -3.93 21.00
N VAL A 196 7.27 -4.21 21.10
CA VAL A 196 6.68 -4.75 22.33
C VAL A 196 7.27 -6.12 22.68
N ILE A 197 7.42 -7.01 21.70
CA ILE A 197 8.02 -8.32 21.90
C ILE A 197 9.46 -8.18 22.42
N GLN A 198 10.26 -7.28 21.86
CA GLN A 198 11.64 -7.03 22.29
C GLN A 198 11.71 -6.50 23.73
N GLN A 199 10.86 -5.54 24.07
CA GLN A 199 10.77 -4.99 25.43
C GLN A 199 10.41 -6.06 26.48
N GLU A 200 9.55 -6.99 26.13
CA GLU A 200 9.16 -8.07 27.03
C GLU A 200 10.22 -9.16 27.15
N MET A 201 11.25 -9.18 26.29
CA MET A 201 12.40 -10.11 26.41
C MET A 201 13.46 -9.64 27.38
N GLU A 202 13.53 -8.34 27.65
CA GLU A 202 14.44 -7.72 28.63
C GLU A 202 13.97 -8.05 30.07
#